data_e9100c75b5538b84b9862dc0cb3904dc
#
_entry.id   e9100c75b5538b84b9862dc0cb3904dc
#
_cell.length_a   1.000
_cell.length_b   1.000
_cell.length_c   1.000
_cell.angle_alpha   90.00
_cell.angle_beta   90.00
_cell.angle_gamma   90.00
#
_symmetry.space_group_name_H-M   'P 1'
#
loop_
_entity.id
_entity.type
_entity.pdbx_description
1 polymer ?
#
loop_
_entity_poly.entity_id
_entity_poly.type
_entity_poly.pdbx_seq_one_letter_code
_entity_poly.pdbx_strand_id
1 'polypeptide(L)'
;MMELMIALLISSVIMLGMGWVFVEISKALEIEDIRHDASNYSDNLLDRIVVDVVRADIVDIEFGAGGYDGLTLRNKIGDDDYEDITYRFNIGQGNVERNDIPIMSKWFHRYGNNKQGFRVSRLEFQWAGSYLYGVTNSQRVSNSTLMIDMDVELYTMWE
;
A
#
# COMPACT_ATOMS: atom_id res chain seq x y z
N MET A 1 44.46 -24.74 34.75
CA MET A 1 43.34 -25.51 34.18
C MET A 1 41.97 -24.91 34.50
N MET A 2 41.66 -24.57 35.75
CA MET A 2 40.39 -23.92 36.13
C MET A 2 40.15 -22.57 35.44
N GLU A 3 41.17 -21.73 35.36
CA GLU A 3 41.08 -20.41 34.71
C GLU A 3 40.71 -20.49 33.22
N LEU A 4 41.25 -21.50 32.51
CA LEU A 4 40.99 -21.72 31.10
C LEU A 4 39.55 -22.20 30.87
N MET A 5 39.01 -23.01 31.78
CA MET A 5 37.60 -23.45 31.72
C MET A 5 36.64 -22.29 31.97
N ILE A 6 36.95 -21.41 32.94
CA ILE A 6 36.13 -20.23 33.23
C ILE A 6 36.16 -19.25 32.05
N ALA A 7 37.33 -19.01 31.46
CA ALA A 7 37.45 -18.15 30.28
C ALA A 7 36.67 -18.68 29.07
N LEU A 8 36.70 -19.99 28.82
CA LEU A 8 35.92 -20.64 27.75
C LEU A 8 34.43 -20.55 28.03
N LEU A 9 33.97 -20.68 29.27
CA LEU A 9 32.58 -20.60 29.65
C LEU A 9 32.04 -19.17 29.46
N ILE A 10 32.78 -18.15 29.89
CA ILE A 10 32.44 -16.75 29.71
C ILE A 10 32.39 -16.39 28.19
N SER A 11 33.39 -16.82 27.42
CA SER A 11 33.47 -16.60 26.01
C SER A 11 32.28 -17.21 25.24
N SER A 12 31.86 -18.42 25.62
CA SER A 12 30.71 -19.11 25.01
C SER A 12 29.40 -18.38 25.30
N VAL A 13 29.21 -17.87 26.52
CA VAL A 13 28.02 -17.08 26.89
C VAL A 13 27.96 -15.77 26.10
N ILE A 14 29.10 -15.09 25.95
CA ILE A 14 29.18 -13.85 25.15
C ILE A 14 28.86 -14.14 23.68
N MET A 15 29.41 -15.21 23.10
CA MET A 15 29.12 -15.60 21.71
C MET A 15 27.66 -15.93 21.49
N LEU A 16 27.01 -16.63 22.40
CA LEU A 16 25.57 -16.92 22.34
C LEU A 16 24.73 -15.63 22.42
N GLY A 17 25.10 -14.73 23.33
CA GLY A 17 24.45 -13.44 23.47
C GLY A 17 24.58 -12.57 22.19
N MET A 18 25.77 -12.50 21.60
CA MET A 18 26.01 -11.82 20.34
C MET A 18 25.21 -12.42 19.19
N GLY A 19 25.13 -13.75 19.10
CA GLY A 19 24.36 -14.45 18.08
C GLY A 19 22.87 -14.11 18.18
N TRP A 20 22.32 -14.03 19.37
CA TRP A 20 20.91 -13.66 19.58
C TRP A 20 20.63 -12.21 19.19
N VAL A 21 21.50 -11.28 19.60
CA VAL A 21 21.41 -9.86 19.22
C VAL A 21 21.48 -9.70 17.70
N PHE A 22 22.36 -10.43 17.03
CA PHE A 22 22.48 -10.40 15.57
C PHE A 22 21.18 -10.85 14.87
N VAL A 23 20.54 -11.91 15.36
CA VAL A 23 19.25 -12.38 14.83
C VAL A 23 18.16 -11.33 14.99
N GLU A 24 18.08 -10.67 16.16
CA GLU A 24 17.08 -9.62 16.38
C GLU A 24 17.32 -8.37 15.52
N ILE A 25 18.57 -7.97 15.34
CA ILE A 25 18.91 -6.85 14.42
C ILE A 25 18.55 -7.23 12.99
N SER A 26 18.85 -8.45 12.56
CA SER A 26 18.49 -8.89 11.19
C SER A 26 16.98 -8.84 10.95
N LYS A 27 16.16 -9.29 11.90
CA LYS A 27 14.69 -9.20 11.80
C LYS A 27 14.20 -7.76 11.77
N ALA A 28 14.81 -6.86 12.53
CA ALA A 28 14.43 -5.45 12.56
C ALA A 28 14.74 -4.78 11.23
N LEU A 29 15.90 -5.06 10.63
CA LEU A 29 16.27 -4.54 9.30
C LEU A 29 15.30 -5.01 8.21
N GLU A 30 14.89 -6.26 8.29
CA GLU A 30 13.96 -6.89 7.39
C GLU A 30 12.57 -6.22 7.39
N ILE A 31 12.05 -5.92 8.57
CA ILE A 31 10.77 -5.20 8.73
C ILE A 31 10.91 -3.78 8.16
N GLU A 32 12.04 -3.14 8.35
CA GLU A 32 12.30 -1.81 7.84
C GLU A 32 12.36 -1.78 6.31
N ASP A 33 12.98 -2.78 5.68
CA ASP A 33 12.99 -2.94 4.23
C ASP A 33 11.57 -3.09 3.67
N ILE A 34 10.72 -3.90 4.30
CA ILE A 34 9.31 -4.06 3.88
C ILE A 34 8.54 -2.74 4.03
N ARG A 35 8.78 -1.99 5.10
CA ARG A 35 8.15 -0.67 5.29
C ARG A 35 8.57 0.33 4.22
N HIS A 36 9.86 0.35 3.90
CA HIS A 36 10.39 1.20 2.85
C HIS A 36 9.78 0.85 1.49
N ASP A 37 9.69 -0.42 1.17
CA ASP A 37 9.04 -0.88 -0.06
C ASP A 37 7.57 -0.52 -0.08
N ALA A 38 6.83 -0.71 1.02
CA ALA A 38 5.43 -0.32 1.13
C ALA A 38 5.22 1.18 0.89
N SER A 39 6.09 2.03 1.46
CA SER A 39 6.06 3.48 1.24
C SER A 39 6.31 3.83 -0.23
N ASN A 40 7.35 3.25 -0.84
CA ASN A 40 7.67 3.49 -2.24
C ASN A 40 6.54 3.08 -3.19
N TYR A 41 5.89 1.94 -2.93
CA TYR A 41 4.75 1.50 -3.72
C TYR A 41 3.53 2.41 -3.54
N SER A 42 3.26 2.86 -2.31
CA SER A 42 2.21 3.84 -2.01
C SER A 42 2.42 5.14 -2.76
N ASP A 43 3.61 5.70 -2.68
CA ASP A 43 3.96 6.96 -3.34
C ASP A 43 3.82 6.84 -4.86
N ASN A 44 4.34 5.77 -5.45
CA ASN A 44 4.21 5.50 -6.88
C ASN A 44 2.74 5.34 -7.33
N LEU A 45 1.91 4.69 -6.51
CA LEU A 45 0.49 4.54 -6.79
C LEU A 45 -0.22 5.89 -6.75
N LEU A 46 0.01 6.68 -5.69
CA LEU A 46 -0.57 8.01 -5.53
C LEU A 46 -0.15 8.94 -6.67
N ASP A 47 1.14 8.96 -7.01
CA ASP A 47 1.65 9.76 -8.14
C ASP A 47 0.97 9.39 -9.45
N ARG A 48 0.75 8.10 -9.68
CA ARG A 48 0.04 7.62 -10.88
C ARG A 48 -1.41 8.07 -10.91
N ILE A 49 -2.13 7.94 -9.79
CA ILE A 49 -3.51 8.42 -9.68
C ILE A 49 -3.55 9.93 -9.91
N VAL A 50 -2.67 10.70 -9.30
CA VAL A 50 -2.60 12.16 -9.47
C VAL A 50 -2.36 12.54 -10.91
N VAL A 51 -1.43 11.88 -11.61
CA VAL A 51 -1.16 12.14 -13.04
C VAL A 51 -2.39 11.85 -13.90
N ASP A 52 -3.09 10.75 -13.66
CA ASP A 52 -4.29 10.39 -14.42
C ASP A 52 -5.46 11.35 -14.10
N VAL A 53 -5.63 11.76 -12.83
CA VAL A 53 -6.63 12.75 -12.40
C VAL A 53 -6.40 14.12 -13.05
N VAL A 54 -5.14 14.58 -13.09
CA VAL A 54 -4.81 15.88 -13.70
C VAL A 54 -5.09 15.90 -15.22
N ARG A 55 -5.04 14.75 -15.86
CA ARG A 55 -5.34 14.59 -17.30
C ARG A 55 -6.82 14.43 -17.58
N ALA A 56 -7.62 14.06 -16.57
CA ALA A 56 -9.04 13.79 -16.75
C ALA A 56 -9.85 15.09 -16.88
N ASP A 57 -10.84 15.08 -17.77
CA ASP A 57 -11.84 16.16 -17.89
C ASP A 57 -12.95 16.03 -16.85
N ILE A 58 -13.35 14.79 -16.56
CA ILE A 58 -14.42 14.45 -15.61
C ILE A 58 -13.92 13.37 -14.68
N VAL A 59 -14.23 13.52 -13.40
CA VAL A 59 -13.91 12.56 -12.35
C VAL A 59 -15.19 12.15 -11.64
N ASP A 60 -15.47 10.86 -11.63
CA ASP A 60 -16.59 10.24 -10.94
C ASP A 60 -16.07 9.37 -9.79
N ILE A 61 -16.58 9.63 -8.57
CA ILE A 61 -16.27 8.80 -7.40
C ILE A 61 -17.40 7.78 -7.23
N GLU A 62 -17.04 6.50 -7.19
CA GLU A 62 -17.98 5.40 -7.05
C GLU A 62 -18.00 4.87 -5.61
N PHE A 63 -19.18 4.47 -5.15
CA PHE A 63 -19.36 3.82 -3.85
C PHE A 63 -19.32 2.31 -4.03
N GLY A 64 -18.34 1.66 -3.40
CA GLY A 64 -18.15 0.22 -3.43
C GLY A 64 -18.30 -0.44 -2.06
N ALA A 65 -17.75 -1.64 -1.92
CA ALA A 65 -17.88 -2.45 -0.69
C ALA A 65 -17.10 -1.88 0.51
N GLY A 66 -16.05 -1.07 0.24
CA GLY A 66 -15.21 -0.42 1.26
C GLY A 66 -15.57 1.03 1.54
N GLY A 67 -16.62 1.57 0.90
CA GLY A 67 -16.97 2.99 0.99
C GLY A 67 -16.83 3.68 -0.37
N TYR A 68 -16.23 4.87 -0.42
CA TYR A 68 -15.91 5.58 -1.67
C TYR A 68 -14.56 5.08 -2.23
N ASP A 69 -14.53 3.82 -2.62
CA ASP A 69 -13.33 3.05 -2.99
C ASP A 69 -13.11 2.93 -4.51
N GLY A 70 -13.97 3.54 -5.32
CA GLY A 70 -13.90 3.57 -6.77
C GLY A 70 -13.72 4.99 -7.33
N LEU A 71 -12.90 5.12 -8.37
CA LEU A 71 -12.64 6.34 -9.09
C LEU A 71 -12.68 6.07 -10.59
N THR A 72 -13.57 6.75 -11.31
CA THR A 72 -13.64 6.71 -12.77
C THR A 72 -13.24 8.06 -13.35
N LEU A 73 -12.22 8.05 -14.18
CA LEU A 73 -11.63 9.20 -14.84
C LEU A 73 -12.01 9.15 -16.32
N ARG A 74 -12.60 10.21 -16.85
CA ARG A 74 -12.95 10.33 -18.27
C ARG A 74 -12.08 11.36 -18.94
N ASN A 75 -11.33 10.91 -19.93
CA ASN A 75 -10.49 11.74 -20.77
C ASN A 75 -11.16 11.94 -22.12
N LYS A 76 -11.34 13.18 -22.55
CA LYS A 76 -11.87 13.48 -23.88
C LYS A 76 -10.81 13.23 -24.94
N ILE A 77 -11.06 12.29 -25.87
CA ILE A 77 -10.14 11.96 -26.97
C ILE A 77 -10.58 12.63 -28.28
N GLY A 78 -11.88 12.85 -28.46
CA GLY A 78 -12.49 13.44 -29.66
C GLY A 78 -13.66 14.34 -29.32
N ASP A 79 -14.47 14.72 -30.33
CA ASP A 79 -15.61 15.62 -30.10
C ASP A 79 -16.69 15.01 -29.19
N ASP A 80 -16.91 13.66 -29.30
CA ASP A 80 -17.87 12.92 -28.48
C ASP A 80 -17.30 11.60 -27.93
N ASP A 81 -15.98 11.35 -28.08
CA ASP A 81 -15.31 10.15 -27.61
C ASP A 81 -14.56 10.38 -26.31
N TYR A 82 -14.74 9.46 -25.35
CA TYR A 82 -14.07 9.46 -24.05
C TYR A 82 -13.36 8.14 -23.83
N GLU A 83 -12.16 8.19 -23.22
CA GLU A 83 -11.48 7.06 -22.65
C GLU A 83 -11.70 7.05 -21.13
N ASP A 84 -12.23 5.95 -20.61
CA ASP A 84 -12.45 5.79 -19.18
C ASP A 84 -11.27 5.03 -18.56
N ILE A 85 -10.72 5.60 -17.48
CA ILE A 85 -9.72 4.96 -16.62
C ILE A 85 -10.38 4.74 -15.27
N THR A 86 -10.49 3.49 -14.84
CA THR A 86 -11.10 3.14 -13.55
C THR A 86 -10.05 2.70 -12.55
N TYR A 87 -10.15 3.21 -11.33
CA TYR A 87 -9.42 2.73 -10.17
C TYR A 87 -10.41 2.11 -9.19
N ARG A 88 -10.13 0.92 -8.69
CA ARG A 88 -10.95 0.24 -7.69
C ARG A 88 -10.08 -0.38 -6.61
N PHE A 89 -10.55 -0.28 -5.38
CA PHE A 89 -9.94 -0.97 -4.25
C PHE A 89 -10.66 -2.30 -3.99
N ASN A 90 -9.91 -3.38 -4.07
CA ASN A 90 -10.39 -4.72 -3.74
C ASN A 90 -10.06 -5.03 -2.28
N ILE A 91 -11.02 -4.77 -1.38
CA ILE A 91 -10.85 -4.97 0.07
C ILE A 91 -10.54 -6.44 0.43
N GLY A 92 -11.10 -7.39 -0.32
CA GLY A 92 -10.88 -8.82 -0.07
C GLY A 92 -9.46 -9.27 -0.35
N GLN A 93 -8.82 -8.65 -1.33
CA GLN A 93 -7.46 -8.96 -1.75
C GLN A 93 -6.43 -7.95 -1.21
N GLY A 94 -6.86 -6.79 -0.74
CA GLY A 94 -5.99 -5.71 -0.29
C GLY A 94 -5.12 -5.16 -1.42
N ASN A 95 -5.66 -5.09 -2.64
CA ASN A 95 -4.98 -4.56 -3.81
C ASN A 95 -5.79 -3.42 -4.46
N VAL A 96 -5.10 -2.63 -5.27
CA VAL A 96 -5.71 -1.59 -6.09
C VAL A 96 -5.64 -2.04 -7.55
N GLU A 97 -6.76 -1.93 -8.24
CA GLU A 97 -6.91 -2.28 -9.65
C GLU A 97 -7.06 -1.02 -10.50
N ARG A 98 -6.43 -1.00 -11.66
CA ARG A 98 -6.61 0.01 -12.69
C ARG A 98 -7.10 -0.67 -13.95
N ASN A 99 -8.30 -0.31 -14.41
CA ASN A 99 -8.97 -0.98 -15.54
C ASN A 99 -9.00 -2.50 -15.36
N ASP A 100 -9.42 -2.96 -14.17
CA ASP A 100 -9.47 -4.36 -13.75
C ASP A 100 -8.12 -5.09 -13.71
N ILE A 101 -7.00 -4.36 -13.84
CA ILE A 101 -5.64 -4.92 -13.74
C ILE A 101 -5.05 -4.52 -12.38
N PRO A 102 -4.64 -5.48 -11.55
CA PRO A 102 -3.97 -5.18 -10.27
C PRO A 102 -2.68 -4.41 -10.50
N ILE A 103 -2.56 -3.20 -9.95
CA ILE A 103 -1.38 -2.35 -10.04
C ILE A 103 -0.59 -2.29 -8.73
N MET A 104 -1.25 -2.63 -7.63
CA MET A 104 -0.64 -2.82 -6.33
C MET A 104 -1.16 -4.14 -5.77
N SER A 105 -0.42 -5.21 -6.01
CA SER A 105 -0.73 -6.54 -5.50
C SER A 105 -0.02 -6.79 -4.17
N LYS A 106 -0.54 -7.74 -3.40
CA LYS A 106 0.13 -8.30 -2.24
C LYS A 106 1.58 -8.60 -2.55
N TRP A 107 2.49 -7.98 -1.82
CA TRP A 107 3.90 -8.27 -1.93
C TRP A 107 4.37 -9.05 -0.71
N PHE A 108 5.15 -10.13 -0.93
CA PHE A 108 5.59 -11.01 0.12
C PHE A 108 7.10 -11.20 0.06
N HIS A 109 7.76 -10.86 1.16
CA HIS A 109 9.08 -11.38 1.44
C HIS A 109 8.95 -12.71 2.17
N ARG A 110 9.71 -13.69 1.74
CA ARG A 110 9.73 -15.01 2.36
C ARG A 110 10.92 -15.10 3.30
N TYR A 111 10.65 -15.28 4.59
CA TYR A 111 11.65 -15.51 5.63
C TYR A 111 11.37 -16.84 6.32
N GLY A 112 12.17 -17.87 6.00
CA GLY A 112 11.92 -19.19 6.52
C GLY A 112 10.53 -19.70 6.14
N ASN A 113 9.71 -20.04 7.15
CA ASN A 113 8.32 -20.49 6.96
C ASN A 113 7.29 -19.36 7.04
N ASN A 114 7.74 -18.11 7.26
CA ASN A 114 6.83 -16.98 7.38
C ASN A 114 6.91 -16.12 6.14
N LYS A 115 5.74 -15.71 5.62
CA LYS A 115 5.63 -14.70 4.57
C LYS A 115 5.23 -13.38 5.22
N GLN A 116 6.06 -12.37 5.06
CA GLN A 116 5.76 -11.01 5.46
C GLN A 116 5.57 -10.15 4.22
N GLY A 117 4.66 -9.19 4.30
CA GLY A 117 4.37 -8.30 3.21
C GLY A 117 3.54 -7.12 3.65
N PHE A 118 2.99 -6.42 2.70
CA PHE A 118 2.08 -5.32 2.94
C PHE A 118 0.85 -5.44 2.04
N ARG A 119 -0.23 -4.82 2.45
CA ARG A 119 -1.46 -4.70 1.67
C ARG A 119 -2.08 -3.34 1.89
N VAL A 120 -2.86 -2.89 0.92
CA VAL A 120 -3.74 -1.74 1.13
C VAL A 120 -4.89 -2.19 2.03
N SER A 121 -5.09 -1.50 3.14
CA SER A 121 -6.19 -1.77 4.07
C SER A 121 -7.37 -0.85 3.84
N ARG A 122 -7.11 0.37 3.32
CA ARG A 122 -8.13 1.35 2.97
C ARG A 122 -7.66 2.19 1.79
N LEU A 123 -8.58 2.50 0.89
CA LEU A 123 -8.42 3.51 -0.15
C LEU A 123 -9.77 4.20 -0.33
N GLU A 124 -9.81 5.50 -0.12
CA GLU A 124 -11.01 6.31 -0.24
C GLU A 124 -10.75 7.56 -1.07
N PHE A 125 -11.75 7.94 -1.86
CA PHE A 125 -11.75 9.14 -2.68
C PHE A 125 -12.88 10.06 -2.23
N GLN A 126 -12.59 11.33 -2.02
CA GLN A 126 -13.57 12.31 -1.57
C GLN A 126 -13.35 13.66 -2.23
N TRP A 127 -14.45 14.38 -2.52
CA TRP A 127 -14.37 15.79 -2.87
C TRP A 127 -14.25 16.64 -1.60
N ALA A 128 -13.33 17.61 -1.59
CA ALA A 128 -13.22 18.54 -0.49
C ALA A 128 -14.54 19.31 -0.30
N GLY A 129 -15.10 19.26 0.91
CA GLY A 129 -16.38 19.90 1.25
C GLY A 129 -17.64 19.08 0.95
N SER A 130 -17.51 17.85 0.42
CA SER A 130 -18.65 16.96 0.17
C SER A 130 -18.79 15.94 1.31
N TYR A 131 -19.89 16.04 2.07
CA TYR A 131 -20.26 15.05 3.11
C TYR A 131 -21.49 14.23 2.68
N LEU A 132 -21.75 14.10 1.40
CA LEU A 132 -22.95 13.42 0.89
C LEU A 132 -22.66 11.92 0.74
N TYR A 133 -23.22 11.15 1.67
CA TYR A 133 -23.29 9.69 1.58
C TYR A 133 -24.23 9.27 0.42
N GLY A 134 -23.72 8.43 -0.48
CA GLY A 134 -24.54 7.68 -1.44
C GLY A 134 -24.91 8.37 -2.73
N VAL A 135 -24.19 9.40 -3.17
CA VAL A 135 -24.39 10.05 -4.47
C VAL A 135 -23.12 9.94 -5.30
N THR A 136 -23.23 9.45 -6.52
CA THR A 136 -22.16 9.53 -7.53
C THR A 136 -21.84 10.99 -7.79
N ASN A 137 -20.66 11.44 -7.41
CA ASN A 137 -20.23 12.83 -7.56
C ASN A 137 -19.38 12.95 -8.82
N SER A 138 -20.04 13.33 -9.94
CA SER A 138 -19.36 13.69 -11.16
C SER A 138 -18.99 15.16 -11.13
N GLN A 139 -17.70 15.49 -11.18
CA GLN A 139 -17.24 16.88 -11.16
C GLN A 139 -16.11 17.12 -12.17
N ARG A 140 -16.04 18.35 -12.69
CA ARG A 140 -14.89 18.79 -13.49
C ARG A 140 -13.72 19.12 -12.58
N VAL A 141 -12.55 18.58 -12.91
CA VAL A 141 -11.31 18.71 -12.11
C VAL A 141 -10.91 20.17 -11.87
N SER A 142 -11.23 21.07 -12.79
CA SER A 142 -10.81 22.49 -12.73
C SER A 142 -11.35 23.30 -11.56
N ASN A 143 -12.41 22.82 -10.89
CA ASN A 143 -13.11 23.60 -9.84
C ASN A 143 -13.23 22.86 -8.50
N SER A 144 -12.58 21.70 -8.34
CA SER A 144 -12.77 20.84 -7.17
C SER A 144 -11.45 20.27 -6.71
N THR A 145 -11.31 20.04 -5.41
CA THR A 145 -10.14 19.38 -4.83
C THR A 145 -10.52 17.94 -4.50
N LEU A 146 -9.86 16.98 -5.15
CA LEU A 146 -9.96 15.57 -4.83
C LEU A 146 -9.04 15.25 -3.66
N MET A 147 -9.58 14.62 -2.64
CA MET A 147 -8.83 14.06 -1.52
C MET A 147 -8.71 12.55 -1.72
N ILE A 148 -7.51 12.02 -1.53
CA ILE A 148 -7.20 10.60 -1.60
C ILE A 148 -6.66 10.20 -0.25
N ASP A 149 -7.29 9.23 0.40
CA ASP A 149 -6.88 8.68 1.68
C ASP A 149 -6.56 7.20 1.52
N MET A 150 -5.33 6.80 1.83
CA MET A 150 -4.86 5.43 1.66
C MET A 150 -4.07 4.97 2.87
N ASP A 151 -4.49 3.85 3.43
CA ASP A 151 -3.78 3.16 4.51
C ASP A 151 -3.15 1.87 3.98
N VAL A 152 -1.89 1.65 4.38
CA VAL A 152 -1.15 0.42 4.08
C VAL A 152 -0.77 -0.25 5.39
N GLU A 153 -1.07 -1.53 5.51
CA GLU A 153 -0.71 -2.32 6.68
C GLU A 153 0.29 -3.43 6.34
N LEU A 154 1.20 -3.67 7.28
CA LEU A 154 2.08 -4.84 7.24
C LEU A 154 1.33 -6.05 7.79
N TYR A 155 1.54 -7.21 7.20
CA TYR A 155 0.97 -8.44 7.73
C TYR A 155 1.90 -9.64 7.56
N THR A 156 1.72 -10.61 8.44
CA THR A 156 2.46 -11.86 8.44
C THR A 156 1.50 -13.01 8.15
N MET A 157 1.81 -13.83 7.14
CA MET A 157 1.11 -15.09 6.90
C MET A 157 1.96 -16.24 7.44
N TRP A 158 1.32 -17.10 8.23
CA TRP A 158 1.85 -18.38 8.65
C TRP A 158 1.44 -19.44 7.62
N GLU A 159 2.39 -20.23 7.12
CA GLU A 159 2.11 -21.42 6.30
C GLU A 159 1.89 -22.65 7.18
#